data_bf06074e0c7b76a12e9fafc404ea01c1
#
_entry.id   bf06074e0c7b76a12e9fafc404ea01c1
#
_cell.length_a   1.000
_cell.length_b   1.000
_cell.length_c   1.000
_cell.angle_alpha   90.00
_cell.angle_beta   90.00
_cell.angle_gamma   90.00
#
_symmetry.space_group_name_H-M   'P 1'
#
loop_
_entity.id
_entity.type
_entity.pdbx_description
1 polymer ?
#
loop_
_entity_poly.entity_id
_entity_poly.type
_entity_poly.pdbx_seq_one_letter_code
_entity_poly.pdbx_strand_id
1 'polypeptide(L)'
;EHVPSIVDMRRYLVMEQARVPATAQAALQNIEQRGHPWRGTQLTRTSWIEQLQQQGLDVPMFDGSQDYLYWVGCSGALVERNVPITQSVVKLLMESGTSFGVLGQAESCNGDPARRLGNEFLFATMAQANAEMMNEVGVKRVITSCPHCFNTFKNEYPDFGANYEVSHHADFLQFLLAKGDLKPKTMNNATITFHDSCYIGRGNGIYDSPRQVLEAIPGATLVEMPRSREKGMCCGAGGGNMWQEEEGTRVNHLRAAEAANTGASIVATACPFCIQMFDDGIPAVQPDEEKRTIKAYDIAELLEVSVKPATMAMVDGAVEVPPGVS
;
A
#
# COMPACT_ATOMS: atom_id res chain seq x y z
N GLU A 1 -1.85 14.39 20.81
CA GLU A 1 -2.29 14.07 19.44
C GLU A 1 -3.80 14.04 19.32
N HIS A 2 -4.33 14.52 18.18
CA HIS A 2 -5.77 14.72 18.01
C HIS A 2 -6.49 13.57 17.29
N VAL A 3 -5.74 12.60 16.73
CA VAL A 3 -6.32 11.52 15.90
C VAL A 3 -7.36 10.68 16.65
N PRO A 4 -7.11 10.20 17.87
CA PRO A 4 -8.14 9.46 18.64
C PRO A 4 -9.40 10.29 18.85
N SER A 5 -9.26 11.55 19.25
CA SER A 5 -10.41 12.45 19.48
C SER A 5 -11.23 12.70 18.20
N ILE A 6 -10.57 12.80 17.03
CA ILE A 6 -11.27 12.92 15.74
C ILE A 6 -12.05 11.65 15.43
N VAL A 7 -11.47 10.47 15.67
CA VAL A 7 -12.17 9.20 15.47
C VAL A 7 -13.36 9.08 16.42
N ASP A 8 -13.23 9.49 17.68
CA ASP A 8 -14.33 9.48 18.65
C ASP A 8 -15.46 10.42 18.26
N MET A 9 -15.15 11.63 17.80
CA MET A 9 -16.16 12.55 17.24
C MET A 9 -16.90 11.95 16.05
N ARG A 10 -16.17 11.25 15.14
CA ARG A 10 -16.78 10.56 14.00
C ARG A 10 -17.66 9.38 14.45
N ARG A 11 -17.23 8.61 15.46
CA ARG A 11 -18.07 7.55 16.06
C ARG A 11 -19.37 8.10 16.58
N TYR A 12 -19.32 9.21 17.33
CA TYR A 12 -20.53 9.86 17.83
C TYR A 12 -21.46 10.28 16.68
N LEU A 13 -20.92 10.93 15.65
CA LEU A 13 -21.73 11.37 14.51
C LEU A 13 -22.35 10.20 13.75
N VAL A 14 -21.58 9.13 13.52
CA VAL A 14 -22.03 7.97 12.72
C VAL A 14 -22.94 7.05 13.53
N MET A 15 -22.52 6.67 14.75
CA MET A 15 -23.18 5.64 15.53
C MET A 15 -24.40 6.18 16.31
N GLU A 16 -24.33 7.43 16.84
CA GLU A 16 -25.39 8.01 17.65
C GLU A 16 -26.30 8.97 16.85
N GLN A 17 -25.74 9.70 15.89
CA GLN A 17 -26.49 10.73 15.15
C GLN A 17 -26.89 10.31 13.73
N ALA A 18 -26.46 9.10 13.27
CA ALA A 18 -26.67 8.59 11.91
C ALA A 18 -26.22 9.60 10.81
N ARG A 19 -25.20 10.42 11.10
CA ARG A 19 -24.69 11.47 10.19
C ARG A 19 -23.42 10.99 9.52
N VAL A 20 -23.53 10.65 8.23
CA VAL A 20 -22.40 10.19 7.37
C VAL A 20 -22.45 10.97 6.07
N PRO A 21 -21.32 11.53 5.58
CA PRO A 21 -21.27 12.09 4.22
C PRO A 21 -21.66 11.01 3.19
N ALA A 22 -22.38 11.39 2.14
CA ALA A 22 -22.94 10.44 1.17
C ALA A 22 -21.87 9.55 0.50
N THR A 23 -20.70 10.12 0.19
CA THR A 23 -19.56 9.39 -0.39
C THR A 23 -18.97 8.38 0.60
N ALA A 24 -18.83 8.76 1.87
CA ALA A 24 -18.38 7.88 2.94
C ALA A 24 -19.38 6.77 3.23
N GLN A 25 -20.70 7.08 3.22
CA GLN A 25 -21.76 6.09 3.39
C GLN A 25 -21.68 4.99 2.34
N ALA A 26 -21.41 5.36 1.08
CA ALA A 26 -21.27 4.39 0.02
C ALA A 26 -20.06 3.46 0.21
N ALA A 27 -18.95 3.96 0.74
CA ALA A 27 -17.80 3.13 1.09
C ALA A 27 -18.14 2.15 2.21
N LEU A 28 -18.84 2.60 3.26
CA LEU A 28 -19.29 1.74 4.36
C LEU A 28 -20.24 0.63 3.87
N GLN A 29 -21.21 0.97 3.01
CA GLN A 29 -22.12 -0.03 2.42
C GLN A 29 -21.38 -1.06 1.55
N ASN A 30 -20.38 -0.64 0.78
CA ASN A 30 -19.56 -1.58 0.01
C ASN A 30 -18.73 -2.51 0.92
N ILE A 31 -18.18 -1.99 2.03
CA ILE A 31 -17.47 -2.81 3.00
C ILE A 31 -18.42 -3.87 3.58
N GLU A 32 -19.61 -3.48 4.01
CA GLU A 32 -20.61 -4.39 4.60
C GLU A 32 -21.07 -5.46 3.60
N GLN A 33 -21.35 -5.09 2.35
CA GLN A 33 -21.94 -5.98 1.35
C GLN A 33 -20.93 -6.82 0.58
N ARG A 34 -19.69 -6.31 0.40
CA ARG A 34 -18.69 -6.87 -0.51
C ARG A 34 -17.34 -7.16 0.16
N GLY A 35 -17.17 -6.79 1.43
CA GLY A 35 -15.91 -6.93 2.14
C GLY A 35 -14.79 -5.97 1.66
N HIS A 36 -15.13 -4.85 0.99
CA HIS A 36 -14.15 -3.83 0.55
C HIS A 36 -14.84 -2.49 0.21
N PRO A 37 -14.14 -1.34 0.31
CA PRO A 37 -14.74 -0.01 0.09
C PRO A 37 -14.90 0.39 -1.39
N TRP A 38 -14.26 -0.33 -2.32
CA TRP A 38 -14.14 0.08 -3.72
C TRP A 38 -15.44 -0.07 -4.51
N ARG A 39 -15.70 0.89 -5.41
CA ARG A 39 -16.82 0.89 -6.35
C ARG A 39 -16.33 0.53 -7.74
N GLY A 40 -17.19 -0.15 -8.50
CA GLY A 40 -17.03 -0.33 -9.95
C GLY A 40 -15.85 -1.17 -10.39
N THR A 41 -15.08 -1.76 -9.48
CA THR A 41 -14.00 -2.66 -9.87
C THR A 41 -14.55 -3.90 -10.58
N GLN A 42 -13.88 -4.29 -11.65
CA GLN A 42 -14.12 -5.56 -12.37
C GLN A 42 -13.17 -6.66 -11.88
N LEU A 43 -12.16 -6.29 -11.06
CA LEU A 43 -11.20 -7.23 -10.49
C LEU A 43 -11.84 -8.04 -9.34
N THR A 44 -11.46 -9.29 -9.24
CA THR A 44 -11.72 -10.16 -8.10
C THR A 44 -10.50 -10.21 -7.18
N ARG A 45 -10.66 -10.79 -5.98
CA ARG A 45 -9.54 -11.00 -5.05
C ARG A 45 -8.40 -11.85 -5.63
N THR A 46 -8.66 -12.62 -6.69
CA THR A 46 -7.70 -13.55 -7.33
C THR A 46 -7.27 -13.12 -8.72
N SER A 47 -7.83 -12.07 -9.30
CA SER A 47 -7.46 -11.63 -10.67
C SER A 47 -5.96 -11.42 -10.85
N TRP A 48 -5.28 -10.87 -9.87
CA TRP A 48 -3.84 -10.68 -9.88
C TRP A 48 -3.05 -12.00 -9.82
N ILE A 49 -3.59 -13.04 -9.19
CA ILE A 49 -3.02 -14.41 -9.15
C ILE A 49 -3.10 -15.02 -10.54
N GLU A 50 -4.28 -14.93 -11.17
CA GLU A 50 -4.50 -15.43 -12.54
C GLU A 50 -3.54 -14.77 -13.55
N GLN A 51 -3.27 -13.47 -13.40
CA GLN A 51 -2.29 -12.76 -14.21
C GLN A 51 -0.86 -13.27 -14.00
N LEU A 52 -0.44 -13.61 -12.77
CA LEU A 52 0.85 -14.22 -12.49
C LEU A 52 0.94 -15.66 -13.01
N GLN A 53 -0.12 -16.43 -12.91
CA GLN A 53 -0.19 -17.79 -13.47
C GLN A 53 -0.03 -17.78 -14.99
N GLN A 54 -0.60 -16.80 -15.70
CA GLN A 54 -0.38 -16.60 -17.12
C GLN A 54 1.09 -16.28 -17.48
N GLN A 55 1.85 -15.76 -16.51
CA GLN A 55 3.28 -15.52 -16.61
C GLN A 55 4.12 -16.75 -16.17
N GLY A 56 3.49 -17.87 -15.82
CA GLY A 56 4.15 -19.09 -15.37
C GLY A 56 4.57 -19.06 -13.89
N LEU A 57 3.97 -18.19 -13.07
CA LEU A 57 4.25 -18.07 -11.64
C LEU A 57 3.06 -18.58 -10.82
N ASP A 58 3.27 -19.67 -10.08
CA ASP A 58 2.25 -20.22 -9.17
C ASP A 58 2.36 -19.55 -7.79
N VAL A 59 1.31 -18.85 -7.40
CA VAL A 59 1.23 -18.18 -6.10
C VAL A 59 0.76 -19.17 -5.04
N PRO A 60 1.53 -19.41 -3.97
CA PRO A 60 1.14 -20.39 -2.95
C PRO A 60 -0.04 -19.88 -2.12
N MET A 61 -1.00 -20.77 -1.87
CA MET A 61 -2.10 -20.51 -0.93
C MET A 61 -1.64 -20.82 0.49
N PHE A 62 -2.08 -20.01 1.46
CA PHE A 62 -1.74 -20.22 2.86
C PHE A 62 -2.62 -21.32 3.46
N ASP A 63 -2.01 -22.38 3.98
CA ASP A 63 -2.66 -23.53 4.62
C ASP A 63 -2.13 -23.83 6.04
N GLY A 64 -1.32 -22.91 6.59
CA GLY A 64 -0.68 -23.04 7.90
C GLY A 64 0.70 -23.69 7.86
N SER A 65 1.15 -24.21 6.72
CA SER A 65 2.50 -24.79 6.56
C SER A 65 3.56 -23.72 6.25
N GLN A 66 3.13 -22.58 5.73
CA GLN A 66 4.00 -21.47 5.39
C GLN A 66 4.36 -20.63 6.62
N ASP A 67 5.55 -20.05 6.58
CA ASP A 67 6.06 -19.19 7.65
C ASP A 67 5.32 -17.86 7.76
N TYR A 68 4.88 -17.30 6.62
CA TYR A 68 4.26 -15.99 6.53
C TYR A 68 2.97 -16.03 5.74
N LEU A 69 1.95 -15.35 6.26
CA LEU A 69 0.81 -14.93 5.45
C LEU A 69 1.15 -13.60 4.78
N TYR A 70 1.13 -13.52 3.45
CA TYR A 70 1.09 -12.24 2.76
C TYR A 70 -0.36 -11.78 2.64
N TRP A 71 -0.72 -10.80 3.49
CA TRP A 71 -2.01 -10.12 3.42
C TRP A 71 -1.97 -9.03 2.35
N VAL A 72 -2.64 -9.29 1.22
CA VAL A 72 -2.63 -8.41 0.05
C VAL A 72 -3.40 -7.12 0.30
N GLY A 73 -4.51 -7.20 1.00
CA GLY A 73 -5.41 -6.08 1.25
C GLY A 73 -6.32 -5.78 0.06
N CYS A 74 -7.41 -5.06 0.35
CA CYS A 74 -8.41 -4.73 -0.66
C CYS A 74 -7.87 -3.81 -1.77
N SER A 75 -6.94 -2.92 -1.45
CA SER A 75 -6.35 -2.00 -2.42
C SER A 75 -5.41 -2.73 -3.38
N GLY A 76 -4.54 -3.61 -2.86
CA GLY A 76 -3.60 -4.38 -3.66
C GLY A 76 -4.26 -5.39 -4.60
N ALA A 77 -5.44 -5.92 -4.23
CA ALA A 77 -6.15 -6.91 -5.04
C ALA A 77 -7.15 -6.30 -6.04
N LEU A 78 -7.78 -5.16 -5.69
CA LEU A 78 -9.00 -4.69 -6.37
C LEU A 78 -8.84 -3.33 -7.05
N VAL A 79 -7.67 -2.71 -6.97
CA VAL A 79 -7.35 -1.44 -7.64
C VAL A 79 -6.30 -1.70 -8.69
N GLU A 80 -6.63 -1.45 -9.96
CA GLU A 80 -5.76 -1.77 -11.11
C GLU A 80 -4.33 -1.26 -10.96
N ARG A 81 -4.17 0.01 -10.56
CA ARG A 81 -2.84 0.62 -10.33
C ARG A 81 -2.02 -0.10 -9.25
N ASN A 82 -2.67 -0.73 -8.29
CA ASN A 82 -1.99 -1.36 -7.15
C ASN A 82 -1.72 -2.86 -7.35
N VAL A 83 -2.33 -3.48 -8.34
CA VAL A 83 -2.06 -4.88 -8.71
C VAL A 83 -0.57 -5.11 -9.02
N PRO A 84 0.13 -4.27 -9.81
CA PRO A 84 1.57 -4.40 -10.03
C PRO A 84 2.39 -4.39 -8.74
N ILE A 85 2.01 -3.59 -7.74
CA ILE A 85 2.68 -3.57 -6.42
C ILE A 85 2.59 -4.94 -5.75
N THR A 86 1.38 -5.51 -5.70
CA THR A 86 1.12 -6.85 -5.16
C THR A 86 1.97 -7.90 -5.88
N GLN A 87 1.98 -7.85 -7.22
CA GLN A 87 2.76 -8.78 -8.03
C GLN A 87 4.27 -8.63 -7.80
N SER A 88 4.77 -7.40 -7.66
CA SER A 88 6.18 -7.14 -7.35
C SER A 88 6.57 -7.69 -5.98
N VAL A 89 5.75 -7.49 -4.95
CA VAL A 89 6.01 -8.07 -3.62
C VAL A 89 6.06 -9.59 -3.69
N VAL A 90 5.07 -10.23 -4.35
CA VAL A 90 5.04 -11.70 -4.50
C VAL A 90 6.27 -12.22 -5.23
N LYS A 91 6.67 -11.59 -6.33
CA LYS A 91 7.87 -11.98 -7.10
C LYS A 91 9.14 -11.84 -6.25
N LEU A 92 9.25 -10.78 -5.43
CA LEU A 92 10.39 -10.58 -4.53
C LEU A 92 10.41 -11.63 -3.40
N LEU A 93 9.24 -11.99 -2.84
CA LEU A 93 9.14 -13.07 -1.85
C LEU A 93 9.53 -14.43 -2.45
N MET A 94 9.10 -14.73 -3.67
CA MET A 94 9.52 -15.94 -4.39
C MET A 94 11.02 -15.95 -4.67
N GLU A 95 11.58 -14.85 -5.16
CA GLU A 95 13.00 -14.72 -5.48
C GLU A 95 13.89 -14.92 -4.26
N SER A 96 13.45 -14.42 -3.11
CA SER A 96 14.18 -14.58 -1.83
C SER A 96 14.05 -15.97 -1.22
N GLY A 97 13.22 -16.87 -1.76
CA GLY A 97 12.92 -18.17 -1.18
C GLY A 97 12.12 -18.10 0.12
N THR A 98 11.41 -16.98 0.37
CA THR A 98 10.55 -16.83 1.55
C THR A 98 9.40 -17.84 1.51
N SER A 99 9.19 -18.57 2.61
CA SER A 99 8.02 -19.44 2.79
C SER A 99 6.79 -18.58 3.12
N PHE A 100 5.93 -18.33 2.15
CA PHE A 100 4.72 -17.52 2.30
C PHE A 100 3.54 -18.12 1.56
N GLY A 101 2.34 -17.67 1.90
CA GLY A 101 1.12 -17.97 1.18
C GLY A 101 0.13 -16.81 1.26
N VAL A 102 -0.92 -16.84 0.44
CA VAL A 102 -2.00 -15.84 0.39
C VAL A 102 -3.34 -16.50 0.65
N LEU A 103 -4.34 -15.71 1.10
CA LEU A 103 -5.70 -16.23 1.37
C LEU A 103 -6.61 -16.22 0.13
N GLY A 104 -6.24 -15.50 -0.93
CA GLY A 104 -7.04 -15.41 -2.15
C GLY A 104 -8.46 -14.90 -1.88
N GLN A 105 -9.46 -15.69 -2.25
CA GLN A 105 -10.88 -15.32 -2.07
C GLN A 105 -11.33 -15.24 -0.60
N ALA A 106 -10.65 -15.92 0.32
CA ALA A 106 -10.99 -15.87 1.74
C ALA A 106 -10.60 -14.53 2.40
N GLU A 107 -9.74 -13.73 1.75
CA GLU A 107 -9.34 -12.43 2.27
C GLU A 107 -10.47 -11.40 2.14
N SER A 108 -10.73 -10.65 3.20
CA SER A 108 -11.65 -9.52 3.25
C SER A 108 -10.90 -8.22 3.58
N CYS A 109 -11.58 -7.08 3.65
CA CYS A 109 -10.98 -5.87 4.20
C CYS A 109 -10.75 -6.04 5.70
N ASN A 110 -9.65 -5.47 6.22
CA ASN A 110 -9.39 -5.51 7.66
C ASN A 110 -10.25 -4.54 8.50
N GLY A 111 -11.10 -3.74 7.86
CA GLY A 111 -12.00 -2.81 8.54
C GLY A 111 -11.44 -1.42 8.85
N ASP A 112 -10.14 -1.13 8.59
CA ASP A 112 -9.57 0.20 8.84
C ASP A 112 -10.44 1.36 8.31
N PRO A 113 -10.93 1.33 7.05
CA PRO A 113 -11.77 2.43 6.56
C PRO A 113 -13.06 2.60 7.37
N ALA A 114 -13.69 1.53 7.80
CA ALA A 114 -14.90 1.60 8.62
C ALA A 114 -14.62 2.29 9.96
N ARG A 115 -13.54 1.91 10.64
CA ARG A 115 -13.12 2.52 11.91
C ARG A 115 -12.80 4.00 11.76
N ARG A 116 -12.03 4.37 10.71
CA ARG A 116 -11.64 5.77 10.47
C ARG A 116 -12.82 6.65 10.08
N LEU A 117 -13.83 6.09 9.43
CA LEU A 117 -15.08 6.77 9.11
C LEU A 117 -16.06 6.83 10.29
N GLY A 118 -15.78 6.16 11.41
CA GLY A 118 -16.56 6.20 12.64
C GLY A 118 -17.57 5.05 12.79
N ASN A 119 -17.61 4.08 11.87
CA ASN A 119 -18.45 2.88 12.02
C ASN A 119 -17.70 1.78 12.78
N GLU A 120 -17.64 1.92 14.10
CA GLU A 120 -16.93 0.99 14.98
C GLU A 120 -17.57 -0.41 14.99
N PHE A 121 -18.90 -0.49 14.88
CA PHE A 121 -19.60 -1.77 14.81
C PHE A 121 -19.17 -2.60 13.59
N LEU A 122 -19.16 -1.98 12.41
CA LEU A 122 -18.72 -2.64 11.19
C LEU A 122 -17.24 -3.05 11.29
N PHE A 123 -16.39 -2.18 11.83
CA PHE A 123 -14.98 -2.51 12.07
C PHE A 123 -14.84 -3.74 12.99
N ALA A 124 -15.51 -3.74 14.14
CA ALA A 124 -15.42 -4.82 15.10
C ALA A 124 -15.90 -6.15 14.51
N THR A 125 -17.01 -6.14 13.74
CA THR A 125 -17.54 -7.32 13.06
C THR A 125 -16.51 -7.89 12.07
N MET A 126 -15.86 -7.04 11.27
CA MET A 126 -14.85 -7.47 10.31
C MET A 126 -13.57 -7.96 10.99
N ALA A 127 -13.12 -7.24 12.03
CA ALA A 127 -11.93 -7.60 12.76
C ALA A 127 -12.09 -8.96 13.45
N GLN A 128 -13.26 -9.21 14.08
CA GLN A 128 -13.57 -10.48 14.70
C GLN A 128 -13.57 -11.63 13.67
N ALA A 129 -14.28 -11.46 12.55
CA ALA A 129 -14.36 -12.49 11.52
C ALA A 129 -12.99 -12.81 10.90
N ASN A 130 -12.18 -11.79 10.61
CA ASN A 130 -10.83 -11.99 10.10
C ASN A 130 -9.90 -12.64 11.13
N ALA A 131 -10.00 -12.24 12.42
CA ALA A 131 -9.20 -12.83 13.50
C ALA A 131 -9.53 -14.31 13.68
N GLU A 132 -10.81 -14.68 13.69
CA GLU A 132 -11.26 -16.08 13.77
C GLU A 132 -10.72 -16.90 12.61
N MET A 133 -10.91 -16.45 11.37
CA MET A 133 -10.43 -17.13 10.17
C MET A 133 -8.90 -17.29 10.17
N MET A 134 -8.15 -16.23 10.48
CA MET A 134 -6.69 -16.27 10.50
C MET A 134 -6.15 -17.18 11.63
N ASN A 135 -6.80 -17.19 12.79
CA ASN A 135 -6.45 -18.09 13.88
C ASN A 135 -6.75 -19.55 13.54
N GLU A 136 -7.88 -19.81 12.88
CA GLU A 136 -8.27 -21.16 12.45
C GLU A 136 -7.24 -21.77 11.47
N VAL A 137 -6.75 -20.99 10.52
CA VAL A 137 -5.71 -21.45 9.58
C VAL A 137 -4.29 -21.37 10.14
N GLY A 138 -4.14 -20.95 11.41
CA GLY A 138 -2.86 -21.00 12.12
C GLY A 138 -1.87 -19.89 11.80
N VAL A 139 -2.34 -18.72 11.36
CA VAL A 139 -1.48 -17.55 11.08
C VAL A 139 -0.73 -17.12 12.33
N LYS A 140 0.58 -16.91 12.20
CA LYS A 140 1.45 -16.37 13.25
C LYS A 140 2.17 -15.10 12.81
N ARG A 141 2.59 -15.02 11.54
CA ARG A 141 3.35 -13.92 10.98
C ARG A 141 2.68 -13.40 9.73
N VAL A 142 2.55 -12.08 9.64
CA VAL A 142 1.86 -11.40 8.55
C VAL A 142 2.81 -10.41 7.89
N ILE A 143 2.89 -10.44 6.57
CA ILE A 143 3.50 -9.40 5.73
C ILE A 143 2.37 -8.67 5.01
N THR A 144 2.42 -7.35 4.95
CA THR A 144 1.48 -6.57 4.13
C THR A 144 2.15 -5.35 3.50
N SER A 145 1.74 -5.00 2.30
CA SER A 145 2.19 -3.79 1.59
C SER A 145 1.38 -2.54 1.93
N CYS A 146 0.26 -2.70 2.62
CA CYS A 146 -0.59 -1.58 3.00
C CYS A 146 -0.33 -1.12 4.44
N PRO A 147 0.14 0.13 4.66
CA PRO A 147 0.35 0.69 6.00
C PRO A 147 -0.91 0.71 6.87
N HIS A 148 -2.08 0.85 6.27
CA HIS A 148 -3.36 0.78 6.97
C HIS A 148 -3.58 -0.63 7.54
N CYS A 149 -3.36 -1.67 6.72
CA CYS A 149 -3.44 -3.05 7.16
C CYS A 149 -2.39 -3.36 8.24
N PHE A 150 -1.15 -2.91 8.02
CA PHE A 150 -0.06 -3.07 8.99
C PHE A 150 -0.43 -2.49 10.36
N ASN A 151 -0.87 -1.22 10.39
CA ASN A 151 -1.23 -0.55 11.63
C ASN A 151 -2.39 -1.25 12.35
N THR A 152 -3.43 -1.64 11.60
CA THR A 152 -4.63 -2.26 12.14
C THR A 152 -4.33 -3.64 12.72
N PHE A 153 -3.60 -4.49 12.00
CA PHE A 153 -3.21 -5.80 12.52
C PHE A 153 -2.30 -5.70 13.74
N LYS A 154 -1.33 -4.78 13.71
CA LYS A 154 -0.34 -4.64 14.78
C LYS A 154 -0.92 -4.04 16.05
N ASN A 155 -1.73 -2.98 15.91
CA ASN A 155 -2.10 -2.13 17.04
C ASN A 155 -3.56 -2.28 17.49
N GLU A 156 -4.44 -2.85 16.65
CA GLU A 156 -5.88 -2.85 16.90
C GLU A 156 -6.48 -4.27 16.96
N TYR A 157 -5.96 -5.22 16.19
CA TYR A 157 -6.42 -6.61 16.19
C TYR A 157 -6.10 -7.41 17.46
N PRO A 158 -5.09 -7.07 18.28
CA PRO A 158 -4.91 -7.72 19.57
C PRO A 158 -6.14 -7.67 20.47
N ASP A 159 -6.96 -6.61 20.38
CA ASP A 159 -8.23 -6.49 21.10
C ASP A 159 -9.27 -7.54 20.68
N PHE A 160 -9.07 -8.20 19.54
CA PHE A 160 -9.93 -9.25 18.98
C PHE A 160 -9.29 -10.66 19.06
N GLY A 161 -8.25 -10.81 19.89
CA GLY A 161 -7.56 -12.09 20.07
C GLY A 161 -6.61 -12.49 18.94
N ALA A 162 -6.25 -11.55 18.07
CA ALA A 162 -5.36 -11.74 16.94
C ALA A 162 -3.98 -11.14 17.21
N ASN A 163 -3.09 -11.92 17.80
CA ASN A 163 -1.74 -11.50 18.18
C ASN A 163 -0.72 -12.05 17.19
N TYR A 164 -0.56 -11.36 16.06
CA TYR A 164 0.39 -11.74 15.02
C TYR A 164 1.67 -10.91 15.08
N GLU A 165 2.79 -11.50 14.66
CA GLU A 165 3.98 -10.74 14.30
C GLU A 165 3.73 -10.09 12.92
N VAL A 166 3.56 -8.78 12.88
CA VAL A 166 3.19 -8.06 11.65
C VAL A 166 4.38 -7.26 11.13
N SER A 167 4.74 -7.49 9.88
CA SER A 167 5.78 -6.75 9.17
C SER A 167 5.18 -5.96 8.00
N HIS A 168 5.56 -4.70 7.88
CA HIS A 168 5.31 -3.96 6.66
C HIS A 168 6.32 -4.39 5.58
N HIS A 169 5.90 -4.42 4.31
CA HIS A 169 6.79 -4.90 3.23
C HIS A 169 8.11 -4.11 3.16
N ALA A 170 8.14 -2.83 3.53
CA ALA A 170 9.37 -2.05 3.57
C ALA A 170 10.39 -2.62 4.56
N ASP A 171 9.95 -2.98 5.77
CA ASP A 171 10.81 -3.60 6.79
C ASP A 171 11.25 -5.00 6.34
N PHE A 172 10.31 -5.75 5.77
CA PHE A 172 10.60 -7.11 5.33
C PHE A 172 11.56 -7.16 4.14
N LEU A 173 11.39 -6.29 3.14
CA LEU A 173 12.32 -6.17 2.01
C LEU A 173 13.70 -5.71 2.46
N GLN A 174 13.77 -4.76 3.39
CA GLN A 174 15.04 -4.34 3.99
C GLN A 174 15.74 -5.51 4.70
N PHE A 175 14.99 -6.31 5.46
CA PHE A 175 15.52 -7.52 6.11
C PHE A 175 16.09 -8.51 5.09
N LEU A 176 15.39 -8.77 3.98
CA LEU A 176 15.84 -9.69 2.93
C LEU A 176 17.11 -9.17 2.21
N LEU A 177 17.19 -7.86 2.00
CA LEU A 177 18.39 -7.21 1.44
C LEU A 177 19.59 -7.33 2.39
N ALA A 178 19.39 -7.03 3.67
CA ALA A 178 20.44 -7.14 4.69
C ALA A 178 20.96 -8.57 4.88
N LYS A 179 20.07 -9.54 4.73
CA LYS A 179 20.41 -10.97 4.76
C LYS A 179 21.12 -11.46 3.50
N GLY A 180 20.99 -10.72 2.39
CA GLY A 180 21.56 -11.08 1.10
C GLY A 180 20.70 -12.07 0.29
N ASP A 181 19.45 -12.27 0.67
CA ASP A 181 18.49 -13.11 -0.04
C ASP A 181 17.95 -12.39 -1.29
N LEU A 182 17.97 -11.06 -1.30
CA LEU A 182 17.73 -10.22 -2.48
C LEU A 182 19.01 -9.47 -2.86
N LYS A 183 19.35 -9.46 -4.16
CA LYS A 183 20.58 -8.87 -4.68
C LYS A 183 20.25 -7.91 -5.83
N PRO A 184 19.99 -6.64 -5.54
CA PRO A 184 19.74 -5.64 -6.58
C PRO A 184 20.93 -5.50 -7.51
N LYS A 185 20.65 -5.37 -8.80
CA LYS A 185 21.61 -5.04 -9.86
C LYS A 185 21.41 -3.59 -10.28
N THR A 186 22.30 -3.07 -11.10
CA THR A 186 22.23 -1.68 -11.55
C THR A 186 20.90 -1.39 -12.24
N MET A 187 20.21 -0.38 -11.76
CA MET A 187 19.11 0.29 -12.46
C MET A 187 19.68 1.49 -13.23
N ASN A 188 18.99 1.96 -14.26
CA ASN A 188 19.34 3.24 -14.88
C ASN A 188 19.35 4.35 -13.81
N ASN A 189 20.30 5.28 -13.89
CA ASN A 189 20.42 6.38 -12.95
C ASN A 189 19.09 7.10 -12.80
N ALA A 190 18.52 7.06 -11.60
CA ALA A 190 17.26 7.71 -11.29
C ALA A 190 17.38 8.53 -10.01
N THR A 191 16.88 9.77 -10.07
CA THR A 191 16.72 10.59 -8.87
C THR A 191 15.33 10.32 -8.29
N ILE A 192 15.30 9.84 -7.07
CA ILE A 192 14.10 9.39 -6.37
C ILE A 192 13.85 10.29 -5.17
N THR A 193 12.62 10.77 -5.00
CA THR A 193 12.16 11.34 -3.73
C THR A 193 11.22 10.38 -3.03
N PHE A 194 11.25 10.34 -1.69
CA PHE A 194 10.41 9.39 -0.94
C PHE A 194 9.28 10.10 -0.19
N HIS A 195 8.08 9.55 -0.28
CA HIS A 195 6.93 9.99 0.49
C HIS A 195 6.73 9.11 1.71
N ASP A 196 6.90 9.69 2.89
CA ASP A 196 6.63 9.01 4.17
C ASP A 196 5.13 8.79 4.38
N SER A 197 4.68 7.53 4.30
CA SER A 197 3.32 7.16 4.62
C SER A 197 3.04 7.36 6.11
N CYS A 198 1.95 8.07 6.43
CA CYS A 198 1.66 8.48 7.82
C CYS A 198 1.49 7.28 8.78
N TYR A 199 0.92 6.15 8.34
CA TYR A 199 0.70 5.00 9.20
C TYR A 199 1.98 4.21 9.53
N ILE A 200 2.97 4.13 8.62
CA ILE A 200 4.25 3.50 8.94
C ILE A 200 5.18 4.48 9.67
N GLY A 201 5.26 5.73 9.20
CA GLY A 201 6.11 6.75 9.81
C GLY A 201 5.52 7.27 11.12
N ARG A 202 4.57 8.21 11.04
CA ARG A 202 4.00 8.88 12.23
C ARG A 202 3.30 7.92 13.17
N GLY A 203 2.58 6.92 12.67
CA GLY A 203 1.86 5.95 13.48
C GLY A 203 2.73 4.89 14.14
N ASN A 204 3.84 4.49 13.51
CA ASN A 204 4.66 3.36 13.96
C ASN A 204 6.18 3.64 14.02
N GLY A 205 6.64 4.86 13.75
CA GLY A 205 8.05 5.27 13.90
C GLY A 205 9.00 4.72 12.84
N ILE A 206 8.48 4.16 11.74
CA ILE A 206 9.26 3.51 10.69
C ILE A 206 9.56 4.53 9.58
N TYR A 207 10.81 4.98 9.48
CA TYR A 207 11.26 5.97 8.49
C TYR A 207 12.48 5.50 7.69
N ASP A 208 13.31 4.63 8.26
CA ASP A 208 14.61 4.27 7.67
C ASP A 208 14.52 3.09 6.70
N SER A 209 13.77 2.05 7.02
CA SER A 209 13.70 0.85 6.18
C SER A 209 13.25 1.11 4.73
N PRO A 210 12.26 1.97 4.41
CA PRO A 210 11.96 2.28 3.02
C PRO A 210 13.12 2.96 2.29
N ARG A 211 13.87 3.84 2.98
CA ARG A 211 15.06 4.51 2.42
C ARG A 211 16.18 3.52 2.16
N GLN A 212 16.44 2.64 3.11
CA GLN A 212 17.45 1.57 2.97
C GLN A 212 17.15 0.65 1.79
N VAL A 213 15.86 0.36 1.52
CA VAL A 213 15.45 -0.39 0.33
C VAL A 213 15.83 0.37 -0.95
N LEU A 214 15.54 1.67 -1.02
CA LEU A 214 15.86 2.50 -2.19
C LEU A 214 17.38 2.69 -2.37
N GLU A 215 18.09 2.93 -1.28
CA GLU A 215 19.57 3.11 -1.26
C GLU A 215 20.32 1.83 -1.64
N ALA A 216 19.71 0.66 -1.43
CA ALA A 216 20.27 -0.62 -1.85
C ALA A 216 20.20 -0.84 -3.38
N ILE A 217 19.43 -0.03 -4.12
CA ILE A 217 19.30 -0.13 -5.58
C ILE A 217 20.47 0.64 -6.23
N PRO A 218 21.43 -0.03 -6.89
CA PRO A 218 22.56 0.67 -7.53
C PRO A 218 22.06 1.56 -8.67
N GLY A 219 22.49 2.82 -8.68
CA GLY A 219 22.05 3.84 -9.64
C GLY A 219 20.88 4.70 -9.15
N ALA A 220 20.25 4.37 -8.03
CA ALA A 220 19.28 5.23 -7.37
C ALA A 220 19.98 6.34 -6.56
N THR A 221 19.48 7.56 -6.67
CA THR A 221 19.92 8.71 -5.85
C THR A 221 18.72 9.26 -5.11
N LEU A 222 18.72 9.18 -3.78
CA LEU A 222 17.64 9.67 -2.95
C LEU A 222 17.79 11.17 -2.67
N VAL A 223 16.71 11.94 -2.90
CA VAL A 223 16.57 13.35 -2.53
C VAL A 223 15.32 13.52 -1.67
N GLU A 224 15.45 14.19 -0.54
CA GLU A 224 14.34 14.36 0.38
C GLU A 224 13.44 15.53 -0.01
N MET A 225 12.13 15.37 0.21
CA MET A 225 11.23 16.51 0.20
C MET A 225 11.45 17.39 1.43
N PRO A 226 11.18 18.72 1.37
CA PRO A 226 11.31 19.61 2.53
C PRO A 226 10.52 19.11 3.75
N ARG A 227 9.34 18.54 3.55
CA ARG A 227 8.54 17.90 4.59
C ARG A 227 8.69 16.38 4.49
N SER A 228 9.68 15.84 5.16
CA SER A 228 9.99 14.40 5.21
C SER A 228 10.03 13.88 6.64
N ARG A 229 10.03 12.57 6.80
CA ARG A 229 10.08 11.84 8.08
C ARG A 229 8.96 12.30 9.02
N GLU A 230 9.27 12.68 10.27
CA GLU A 230 8.30 13.12 11.29
C GLU A 230 7.49 14.37 10.85
N LYS A 231 8.09 15.19 9.98
CA LYS A 231 7.45 16.39 9.40
C LYS A 231 6.71 16.10 8.10
N GLY A 232 6.65 14.84 7.66
CA GLY A 232 6.04 14.42 6.42
C GLY A 232 4.61 14.94 6.27
N MET A 233 4.29 15.52 5.09
CA MET A 233 2.92 15.91 4.77
C MET A 233 2.12 14.69 4.33
N CYS A 234 0.83 14.64 4.70
CA CYS A 234 -0.10 13.61 4.25
C CYS A 234 -0.28 13.60 2.73
N CYS A 235 -0.53 12.44 2.14
CA CYS A 235 -0.94 12.33 0.73
C CYS A 235 -2.41 12.71 0.49
N GLY A 236 -3.22 12.79 1.55
CA GLY A 236 -4.65 13.13 1.47
C GLY A 236 -5.60 11.93 1.54
N ALA A 237 -5.13 10.68 1.50
CA ALA A 237 -6.01 9.51 1.51
C ALA A 237 -6.42 9.04 2.90
N GLY A 238 -5.50 9.11 3.86
CA GLY A 238 -5.63 8.48 5.18
C GLY A 238 -6.79 8.97 6.02
N GLY A 239 -7.12 8.20 7.06
CA GLY A 239 -8.22 8.55 7.97
C GLY A 239 -9.60 8.54 7.32
N GLY A 240 -9.80 7.83 6.22
CA GLY A 240 -11.05 7.81 5.47
C GLY A 240 -11.27 9.04 4.57
N ASN A 241 -10.27 9.92 4.45
CA ASN A 241 -10.42 11.17 3.69
C ASN A 241 -10.64 10.96 2.19
N MET A 242 -10.05 9.92 1.60
CA MET A 242 -10.24 9.63 0.17
C MET A 242 -11.70 9.31 -0.22
N TRP A 243 -12.56 9.03 0.75
CA TRP A 243 -14.00 8.84 0.54
C TRP A 243 -14.83 10.06 0.96
N GLN A 244 -14.19 11.21 1.13
CA GLN A 244 -14.85 12.47 1.44
C GLN A 244 -14.55 13.49 0.35
N GLU A 245 -15.44 14.47 0.20
CA GLU A 245 -15.20 15.59 -0.70
C GLU A 245 -14.33 16.63 0.00
N GLU A 246 -13.27 17.07 -0.68
CA GLU A 246 -12.40 18.15 -0.21
C GLU A 246 -12.78 19.47 -0.91
N GLU A 247 -13.00 20.53 -0.14
CA GLU A 247 -13.18 21.87 -0.67
C GLU A 247 -11.83 22.58 -0.86
N GLY A 248 -11.69 23.36 -1.94
CA GLY A 248 -10.49 24.13 -2.23
C GLY A 248 -9.36 23.27 -2.85
N THR A 249 -8.11 23.62 -2.51
CA THR A 249 -6.93 22.90 -3.04
C THR A 249 -6.76 21.57 -2.31
N ARG A 250 -6.83 20.48 -3.05
CA ARG A 250 -6.69 19.13 -2.49
C ARG A 250 -5.29 18.88 -1.94
N VAL A 251 -5.24 18.14 -0.84
CA VAL A 251 -3.98 17.81 -0.14
C VAL A 251 -3.00 17.06 -1.05
N ASN A 252 -3.50 16.14 -1.90
CA ASN A 252 -2.65 15.40 -2.83
C ASN A 252 -1.99 16.28 -3.90
N HIS A 253 -2.66 17.36 -4.37
CA HIS A 253 -2.07 18.32 -5.28
C HIS A 253 -0.89 19.07 -4.64
N LEU A 254 -1.06 19.51 -3.39
CA LEU A 254 0.02 20.15 -2.64
C LEU A 254 1.22 19.20 -2.44
N ARG A 255 0.95 17.94 -2.13
CA ARG A 255 2.02 16.95 -1.92
C ARG A 255 2.70 16.55 -3.23
N ALA A 256 1.95 16.41 -4.33
CA ALA A 256 2.52 16.15 -5.65
C ALA A 256 3.39 17.31 -6.14
N ALA A 257 2.96 18.57 -5.91
CA ALA A 257 3.77 19.75 -6.23
C ALA A 257 5.10 19.76 -5.43
N GLU A 258 5.05 19.41 -4.14
CA GLU A 258 6.25 19.32 -3.32
C GLU A 258 7.23 18.25 -3.83
N ALA A 259 6.71 17.09 -4.23
CA ALA A 259 7.53 16.03 -4.83
C ALA A 259 8.14 16.47 -6.17
N ALA A 260 7.36 17.07 -7.06
CA ALA A 260 7.84 17.58 -8.35
C ALA A 260 8.93 18.65 -8.19
N ASN A 261 8.80 19.52 -7.18
CA ASN A 261 9.76 20.59 -6.90
C ASN A 261 11.13 20.09 -6.39
N THR A 262 11.27 18.81 -6.04
CA THR A 262 12.59 18.22 -5.71
C THR A 262 13.48 18.03 -6.93
N GLY A 263 12.91 18.07 -8.14
CA GLY A 263 13.60 17.72 -9.38
C GLY A 263 13.81 16.20 -9.57
N ALA A 264 13.26 15.37 -8.69
CA ALA A 264 13.30 13.92 -8.84
C ALA A 264 12.45 13.46 -10.03
N SER A 265 12.90 12.41 -10.73
CA SER A 265 12.13 11.76 -11.78
C SER A 265 11.12 10.74 -11.25
N ILE A 266 11.29 10.31 -10.00
CA ILE A 266 10.44 9.32 -9.33
C ILE A 266 10.04 9.85 -7.95
N VAL A 267 8.76 9.75 -7.61
CA VAL A 267 8.31 9.76 -6.22
C VAL A 267 8.01 8.33 -5.79
N ALA A 268 8.83 7.83 -4.87
CA ALA A 268 8.63 6.51 -4.27
C ALA A 268 7.75 6.61 -3.03
N THR A 269 6.92 5.59 -2.82
CA THR A 269 6.12 5.43 -1.60
C THR A 269 6.04 3.95 -1.22
N ALA A 270 5.57 3.67 -0.04
CA ALA A 270 5.35 2.32 0.46
C ALA A 270 3.90 2.18 0.95
N CYS A 271 2.94 2.60 0.10
CA CYS A 271 1.52 2.59 0.45
C CYS A 271 0.65 2.65 -0.81
N PRO A 272 -0.24 1.68 -1.04
CA PRO A 272 -1.10 1.64 -2.20
C PRO A 272 -2.12 2.80 -2.26
N PHE A 273 -2.49 3.38 -1.12
CA PHE A 273 -3.33 4.58 -1.09
C PHE A 273 -2.53 5.83 -1.47
N CYS A 274 -1.27 5.93 -1.04
CA CYS A 274 -0.42 7.06 -1.42
C CYS A 274 -0.12 7.05 -2.91
N ILE A 275 0.08 5.88 -3.52
CA ILE A 275 0.23 5.73 -4.99
C ILE A 275 -0.97 6.36 -5.71
N GLN A 276 -2.20 5.99 -5.34
CA GLN A 276 -3.40 6.57 -5.94
C GLN A 276 -3.46 8.09 -5.82
N MET A 277 -3.05 8.62 -4.66
CA MET A 277 -3.03 10.07 -4.45
C MET A 277 -1.99 10.77 -5.32
N PHE A 278 -0.84 10.17 -5.57
CA PHE A 278 0.15 10.71 -6.49
C PHE A 278 -0.26 10.56 -7.95
N ASP A 279 -0.85 9.43 -8.33
CA ASP A 279 -1.35 9.21 -9.70
C ASP A 279 -2.46 10.20 -10.08
N ASP A 280 -3.28 10.61 -9.10
CA ASP A 280 -4.27 11.68 -9.28
C ASP A 280 -3.67 13.10 -9.17
N GLY A 281 -2.72 13.31 -8.25
CA GLY A 281 -2.14 14.61 -7.95
C GLY A 281 -1.11 15.09 -8.96
N ILE A 282 -0.27 14.20 -9.51
CA ILE A 282 0.76 14.56 -10.49
C ILE A 282 0.15 15.16 -11.76
N PRO A 283 -0.86 14.55 -12.40
CA PRO A 283 -1.54 15.17 -13.54
C PRO A 283 -2.18 16.52 -13.23
N ALA A 284 -2.64 16.73 -12.00
CA ALA A 284 -3.23 18.01 -11.62
C ALA A 284 -2.20 19.15 -11.54
N VAL A 285 -0.95 18.85 -11.14
CA VAL A 285 0.14 19.84 -11.04
C VAL A 285 1.03 19.89 -12.27
N GLN A 286 1.04 18.84 -13.08
CA GLN A 286 1.73 18.72 -14.36
C GLN A 286 0.76 18.20 -15.43
N PRO A 287 -0.17 19.04 -15.94
CA PRO A 287 -1.28 18.60 -16.80
C PRO A 287 -0.82 18.14 -18.19
N ASP A 288 0.27 18.67 -18.70
CA ASP A 288 0.85 18.29 -20.00
C ASP A 288 1.62 16.98 -19.82
N GLU A 289 1.06 15.87 -20.33
CA GLU A 289 1.59 14.54 -20.14
C GLU A 289 3.01 14.37 -20.72
N GLU A 290 3.28 14.97 -21.87
CA GLU A 290 4.60 14.90 -22.52
C GLU A 290 5.69 15.67 -21.73
N LYS A 291 5.29 16.59 -20.87
CA LYS A 291 6.20 17.39 -20.03
C LYS A 291 6.23 16.95 -18.56
N ARG A 292 5.54 15.88 -18.22
CA ARG A 292 5.63 15.31 -16.86
C ARG A 292 7.03 14.83 -16.57
N THR A 293 7.60 15.37 -15.49
CA THR A 293 8.99 15.07 -15.09
C THR A 293 9.08 14.04 -13.99
N ILE A 294 7.96 13.69 -13.33
CA ILE A 294 7.93 12.79 -12.18
C ILE A 294 6.83 11.74 -12.34
N LYS A 295 7.12 10.51 -11.91
CA LYS A 295 6.16 9.39 -11.86
C LYS A 295 6.16 8.75 -10.47
N ALA A 296 5.01 8.18 -10.07
CA ALA A 296 4.87 7.52 -8.78
C ALA A 296 5.11 6.01 -8.89
N TYR A 297 5.90 5.43 -7.96
CA TYR A 297 6.13 4.00 -7.85
C TYR A 297 6.17 3.56 -6.39
N ASP A 298 5.78 2.31 -6.14
CA ASP A 298 6.06 1.68 -4.86
C ASP A 298 7.52 1.19 -4.81
N ILE A 299 8.09 1.17 -3.61
CA ILE A 299 9.47 0.68 -3.39
C ILE A 299 9.65 -0.77 -3.88
N ALA A 300 8.59 -1.60 -3.81
CA ALA A 300 8.63 -2.97 -4.29
C ALA A 300 8.73 -3.05 -5.82
N GLU A 301 8.04 -2.16 -6.55
CA GLU A 301 8.14 -2.08 -8.02
C GLU A 301 9.58 -1.73 -8.44
N LEU A 302 10.19 -0.74 -7.76
CA LEU A 302 11.57 -0.31 -8.05
C LEU A 302 12.59 -1.40 -7.70
N LEU A 303 12.41 -2.09 -6.60
CA LEU A 303 13.30 -3.16 -6.17
C LEU A 303 13.18 -4.39 -7.10
N GLU A 304 11.96 -4.78 -7.50
CA GLU A 304 11.75 -5.93 -8.41
C GLU A 304 12.51 -5.75 -9.72
N VAL A 305 12.37 -4.59 -10.36
CA VAL A 305 13.09 -4.26 -11.61
C VAL A 305 14.61 -4.35 -11.43
N SER A 306 15.11 -3.99 -10.26
CA SER A 306 16.54 -4.03 -9.94
C SER A 306 17.04 -5.46 -9.65
N VAL A 307 16.26 -6.31 -9.00
CA VAL A 307 16.64 -7.70 -8.65
C VAL A 307 16.60 -8.60 -9.86
N LYS A 308 15.61 -8.46 -10.72
CA LYS A 308 15.48 -9.15 -12.01
C LYS A 308 15.71 -8.17 -13.16
N PRO A 309 16.96 -7.94 -13.60
CA PRO A 309 17.15 -7.20 -14.84
C PRO A 309 16.58 -8.06 -15.95
N ALA A 310 15.38 -7.67 -16.37
CA ALA A 310 14.60 -8.36 -17.37
C ALA A 310 15.37 -8.47 -18.69
N THR A 311 15.11 -9.49 -19.42
CA THR A 311 14.77 -9.52 -20.85
C THR A 311 13.76 -8.40 -21.26
N MET A 312 13.82 -7.22 -20.70
CA MET A 312 13.07 -6.03 -21.11
C MET A 312 14.04 -5.11 -21.81
N ALA A 313 13.83 -4.99 -23.13
CA ALA A 313 14.54 -4.02 -23.96
C ALA A 313 14.38 -2.63 -23.31
N MET A 314 15.52 -2.06 -22.91
CA MET A 314 15.59 -0.67 -22.50
C MET A 314 15.52 0.17 -23.77
N VAL A 315 14.45 0.93 -23.94
CA VAL A 315 14.40 2.03 -24.89
C VAL A 315 14.99 3.26 -24.19
N ASP A 316 15.87 3.94 -24.89
CA ASP A 316 16.68 5.05 -24.41
C ASP A 316 15.88 6.05 -23.56
N GLY A 317 16.25 6.19 -22.28
CA GLY A 317 15.93 7.33 -21.43
C GLY A 317 14.59 7.28 -20.65
N ALA A 318 13.79 6.22 -20.75
CA ALA A 318 12.58 6.07 -19.93
C ALA A 318 12.49 4.65 -19.40
N VAL A 319 12.09 4.50 -18.13
CA VAL A 319 11.62 3.23 -17.59
C VAL A 319 10.34 2.89 -18.35
N GLU A 320 10.41 1.99 -19.33
CA GLU A 320 9.20 1.47 -19.96
C GLU A 320 8.43 0.63 -18.94
N VAL A 321 7.28 1.13 -18.56
CA VAL A 321 6.23 0.36 -17.90
C VAL A 321 5.70 -0.66 -18.90
N PRO A 322 5.46 -1.93 -18.51
CA PRO A 322 4.90 -2.93 -19.40
C PRO A 322 3.63 -2.42 -20.10
N PRO A 323 3.40 -2.71 -21.39
CA PRO A 323 2.19 -2.30 -22.07
C PRO A 323 0.97 -3.00 -21.47
N GLY A 324 0.06 -2.25 -20.89
CA GLY A 324 -1.18 -2.78 -20.29
C GLY A 324 -2.00 -1.77 -19.50
N VAL A 325 -1.62 -0.49 -19.48
CA VAL A 325 -2.42 0.56 -18.86
C VAL A 325 -2.49 1.76 -19.80
N SER A 326 -3.41 1.72 -20.74
CA SER A 326 -3.95 2.89 -21.42
C SER A 326 -5.36 3.16 -20.91
#